data_f8760b2f08412f9b67c69549b871456d
#
_entry.id   f8760b2f08412f9b67c69549b871456d
#
_cell.length_a   1.000
_cell.length_b   1.000
_cell.length_c   1.000
_cell.angle_alpha   90.00
_cell.angle_beta   90.00
_cell.angle_gamma   90.00
#
_symmetry.space_group_name_H-M   'P 1'
#
loop_
_entity.id
_entity.type
_entity.pdbx_description
1 polymer ?
#
loop_
_entity_poly.entity_id
_entity_poly.type
_entity_poly.pdbx_seq_one_letter_code
_entity_poly.pdbx_strand_id
1 'polypeptide(L)'
;LYYTLPAIAGLAGATLRLPNSFLISLGGGRNVIFITTGLLLIPAIGTGIALSNVNTPYMFFAVMALLSGFGGGNFSSSMSNISFFFPKKVQGYALGMNAGLGNLGVAVMQKVIPMVVTVSLFGGTAGAVATAKGAAFEGLQNAAWVWVPLIALTTLAAFFGMNNVSTGTPSLPNTITGVSKTLYMLVLGLIAASLGAFMLIGIPWGDWGMKNSSMWIVLPVVVIVAVLLMKHATPGEIKANLAKQFSILGDKHNWIMTIIYTMTFGSFIGYSMVFPKLAQDIFVYSNPTDPEWANPNAPNIMLWAFLGPMFGALIRPVGGIISDK
;
A
#
# COMPACT_ATOMS: atom_id res chain seq x y z
N LEU A 1 -1.61 -9.08 18.09
CA LEU A 1 -0.84 -7.88 17.70
C LEU A 1 -0.21 -7.99 16.31
N TYR A 2 0.40 -9.11 15.92
CA TYR A 2 1.10 -9.25 14.63
C TYR A 2 0.21 -9.02 13.40
N TYR A 3 -1.06 -9.41 13.43
CA TYR A 3 -2.01 -9.18 12.34
C TYR A 3 -2.58 -7.75 12.29
N THR A 4 -2.37 -6.96 13.33
CA THR A 4 -2.87 -5.57 13.37
C THR A 4 -2.03 -4.65 12.50
N LEU A 5 -0.71 -4.85 12.41
CA LEU A 5 0.15 -4.02 11.56
C LEU A 5 -0.21 -4.12 10.06
N PRO A 6 -0.37 -5.32 9.47
CA PRO A 6 -0.88 -5.45 8.10
C PRO A 6 -2.28 -4.85 7.92
N ALA A 7 -3.16 -4.97 8.94
CA ALA A 7 -4.49 -4.37 8.89
C ALA A 7 -4.43 -2.84 8.84
N ILE A 8 -3.56 -2.21 9.65
CA ILE A 8 -3.32 -0.75 9.61
C ILE A 8 -2.76 -0.32 8.26
N ALA A 9 -1.75 -1.01 7.73
CA ALA A 9 -1.16 -0.71 6.43
C ALA A 9 -2.18 -0.83 5.31
N GLY A 10 -2.99 -1.89 5.30
CA GLY A 10 -4.07 -2.10 4.35
C GLY A 10 -5.15 -1.03 4.43
N LEU A 11 -5.59 -0.68 5.65
CA LEU A 11 -6.55 0.38 5.90
C LEU A 11 -6.05 1.74 5.41
N ALA A 12 -4.81 2.09 5.76
CA ALA A 12 -4.18 3.34 5.33
C ALA A 12 -4.06 3.41 3.79
N GLY A 13 -3.59 2.31 3.17
CA GLY A 13 -3.50 2.22 1.72
C GLY A 13 -4.85 2.37 1.02
N ALA A 14 -5.89 1.73 1.54
CA ALA A 14 -7.25 1.85 1.02
C ALA A 14 -7.80 3.27 1.19
N THR A 15 -7.64 3.87 2.36
CA THR A 15 -8.12 5.23 2.66
C THR A 15 -7.43 6.27 1.80
N LEU A 16 -6.11 6.17 1.61
CA LEU A 16 -5.33 7.10 0.79
C LEU A 16 -5.64 6.99 -0.70
N ARG A 17 -6.27 5.92 -1.18
CA ARG A 17 -6.79 5.86 -2.56
C ARG A 17 -7.85 6.91 -2.83
N LEU A 18 -8.66 7.28 -1.83
CA LEU A 18 -9.69 8.29 -2.01
C LEU A 18 -9.11 9.64 -2.43
N PRO A 19 -8.23 10.32 -1.65
CA PRO A 19 -7.62 11.56 -2.09
C PRO A 19 -6.79 11.37 -3.36
N ASN A 20 -6.05 10.26 -3.49
CA ASN A 20 -5.19 9.99 -4.64
C ASN A 20 -5.96 9.89 -5.97
N SER A 21 -7.22 9.49 -5.95
CA SER A 21 -8.07 9.45 -7.16
C SER A 21 -8.28 10.83 -7.79
N PHE A 22 -8.17 11.90 -7.00
CA PHE A 22 -8.40 13.28 -7.43
C PHE A 22 -7.11 14.09 -7.65
N LEU A 23 -5.96 13.58 -7.19
CA LEU A 23 -4.72 14.34 -7.14
C LEU A 23 -4.16 14.72 -8.50
N ILE A 24 -4.32 13.88 -9.52
CA ILE A 24 -3.77 14.15 -10.85
C ILE A 24 -4.33 15.46 -11.43
N SER A 25 -5.63 15.68 -11.27
CA SER A 25 -6.27 16.92 -11.74
C SER A 25 -5.91 18.17 -10.92
N LEU A 26 -5.42 18.00 -9.70
CA LEU A 26 -5.07 19.08 -8.77
C LEU A 26 -3.58 19.43 -8.79
N GLY A 27 -2.74 18.39 -8.79
CA GLY A 27 -1.30 18.51 -8.57
C GLY A 27 -0.46 18.31 -9.82
N GLY A 28 -1.02 17.68 -10.85
CA GLY A 28 -0.28 17.23 -12.04
C GLY A 28 0.39 15.88 -11.85
N GLY A 29 0.40 15.06 -12.91
CA GLY A 29 0.83 13.66 -12.85
C GLY A 29 2.24 13.47 -12.31
N ARG A 30 3.23 14.19 -12.87
CA ARG A 30 4.62 14.15 -12.42
C ARG A 30 4.75 14.51 -10.93
N ASN A 31 4.14 15.63 -10.53
CA ASN A 31 4.27 16.15 -9.17
C ASN A 31 3.67 15.19 -8.15
N VAL A 32 2.51 14.61 -8.46
CA VAL A 32 1.85 13.64 -7.60
C VAL A 32 2.65 12.35 -7.47
N ILE A 33 3.05 11.73 -8.57
CA ILE A 33 3.80 10.45 -8.56
C ILE A 33 5.16 10.65 -7.88
N PHE A 34 5.86 11.74 -8.17
CA PHE A 34 7.12 12.08 -7.53
C PHE A 34 6.98 12.13 -6.00
N ILE A 35 6.06 12.94 -5.48
CA ILE A 35 5.97 13.14 -4.02
C ILE A 35 5.42 11.92 -3.31
N THR A 36 4.41 11.23 -3.87
CA THR A 36 3.84 10.04 -3.25
C THR A 36 4.80 8.86 -3.23
N THR A 37 5.67 8.74 -4.26
CA THR A 37 6.75 7.75 -4.25
C THR A 37 7.83 8.13 -3.24
N GLY A 38 8.26 9.41 -3.21
CA GLY A 38 9.27 9.89 -2.27
C GLY A 38 8.88 9.74 -0.81
N LEU A 39 7.60 9.94 -0.48
CA LEU A 39 7.09 9.74 0.87
C LEU A 39 7.22 8.30 1.38
N LEU A 40 7.35 7.30 0.51
CA LEU A 40 7.61 5.91 0.89
C LEU A 40 9.01 5.70 1.50
N LEU A 41 9.95 6.63 1.29
CA LEU A 41 11.25 6.58 1.95
C LEU A 41 11.10 6.67 3.47
N ILE A 42 10.10 7.40 3.98
CA ILE A 42 9.87 7.57 5.42
C ILE A 42 9.60 6.21 6.10
N PRO A 43 8.56 5.44 5.70
CA PRO A 43 8.33 4.15 6.32
C PRO A 43 9.40 3.11 5.99
N ALA A 44 10.04 3.16 4.81
CA ALA A 44 11.12 2.23 4.47
C ALA A 44 12.35 2.42 5.37
N ILE A 45 12.81 3.66 5.53
CA ILE A 45 13.94 3.99 6.42
C ILE A 45 13.54 3.74 7.88
N GLY A 46 12.37 4.25 8.30
CA GLY A 46 11.90 4.15 9.68
C GLY A 46 11.69 2.71 10.13
N THR A 47 11.11 1.85 9.28
CA THR A 47 10.94 0.42 9.59
C THR A 47 12.29 -0.28 9.74
N GLY A 48 13.27 0.04 8.89
CA GLY A 48 14.61 -0.51 9.03
C GLY A 48 15.30 -0.08 10.34
N ILE A 49 15.17 1.19 10.72
CA ILE A 49 15.66 1.69 12.03
C ILE A 49 14.95 0.95 13.17
N ALA A 50 13.64 0.78 13.07
CA ALA A 50 12.86 0.08 14.09
C ALA A 50 13.29 -1.39 14.25
N LEU A 51 13.56 -2.07 13.14
CA LEU A 51 14.03 -3.46 13.13
C LEU A 51 15.48 -3.62 13.60
N SER A 52 16.28 -2.54 13.58
CA SER A 52 17.64 -2.54 14.08
C SER A 52 17.72 -2.46 15.61
N ASN A 53 16.61 -2.17 16.30
CA ASN A 53 16.59 -2.01 17.75
C ASN A 53 15.46 -2.85 18.37
N VAL A 54 15.82 -3.86 19.14
CA VAL A 54 14.89 -4.77 19.82
C VAL A 54 13.95 -4.08 20.83
N ASN A 55 14.34 -2.89 21.32
CA ASN A 55 13.53 -2.12 22.27
C ASN A 55 12.56 -1.14 21.60
N THR A 56 12.45 -1.17 20.26
CA THR A 56 11.54 -0.28 19.54
C THR A 56 10.09 -0.56 19.95
N PRO A 57 9.33 0.46 20.40
CA PRO A 57 7.98 0.27 20.85
C PRO A 57 7.05 -0.07 19.68
N TYR A 58 6.01 -0.87 19.93
CA TYR A 58 5.01 -1.28 18.95
C TYR A 58 4.38 -0.09 18.20
N MET A 59 4.15 1.04 18.88
CA MET A 59 3.57 2.24 18.27
C MET A 59 4.42 2.79 17.13
N PHE A 60 5.74 2.68 17.20
CA PHE A 60 6.59 3.10 16.10
C PHE A 60 6.31 2.27 14.83
N PHE A 61 6.19 0.96 14.97
CA PHE A 61 5.80 0.07 13.86
C PHE A 61 4.39 0.39 13.34
N ALA A 62 3.45 0.69 14.22
CA ALA A 62 2.09 1.08 13.82
C ALA A 62 2.08 2.38 13.00
N VAL A 63 2.88 3.38 13.38
CA VAL A 63 3.06 4.61 12.61
C VAL A 63 3.72 4.33 11.26
N MET A 64 4.75 3.50 11.20
CA MET A 64 5.40 3.13 9.93
C MET A 64 4.42 2.34 9.03
N ALA A 65 3.62 1.44 9.60
CA ALA A 65 2.57 0.74 8.89
C ALA A 65 1.51 1.69 8.32
N LEU A 66 1.08 2.70 9.09
CA LEU A 66 0.17 3.75 8.62
C LEU A 66 0.77 4.54 7.45
N LEU A 67 2.02 4.97 7.55
CA LEU A 67 2.72 5.74 6.51
C LEU A 67 3.00 4.90 5.25
N SER A 68 3.14 3.57 5.36
CA SER A 68 3.26 2.70 4.20
C SER A 68 2.03 2.75 3.27
N GLY A 69 0.90 3.23 3.78
CA GLY A 69 -0.31 3.50 3.02
C GLY A 69 -0.11 4.45 1.82
N PHE A 70 0.93 5.29 1.81
CA PHE A 70 1.26 6.11 0.64
C PHE A 70 1.41 5.27 -0.63
N GLY A 71 2.04 4.10 -0.55
CA GLY A 71 2.18 3.20 -1.69
C GLY A 71 0.85 2.64 -2.20
N GLY A 72 -0.04 2.25 -1.28
CA GLY A 72 -1.39 1.80 -1.62
C GLY A 72 -2.22 2.91 -2.29
N GLY A 73 -2.11 4.13 -1.78
CA GLY A 73 -2.78 5.31 -2.35
C GLY A 73 -2.28 5.64 -3.76
N ASN A 74 -0.97 5.57 -3.99
CA ASN A 74 -0.35 5.91 -5.27
C ASN A 74 -0.86 5.05 -6.46
N PHE A 75 -1.39 3.87 -6.19
CA PHE A 75 -2.03 3.05 -7.22
C PHE A 75 -3.17 3.81 -7.94
N SER A 76 -4.03 4.53 -7.22
CA SER A 76 -5.12 5.30 -7.82
C SER A 76 -4.59 6.46 -8.69
N SER A 77 -3.59 7.19 -8.21
CA SER A 77 -2.94 8.26 -8.99
C SER A 77 -2.27 7.73 -10.24
N SER A 78 -1.57 6.60 -10.14
CA SER A 78 -0.90 5.95 -11.27
C SER A 78 -1.90 5.55 -12.37
N MET A 79 -3.01 4.89 -12.00
CA MET A 79 -4.06 4.48 -12.93
C MET A 79 -4.71 5.70 -13.61
N SER A 80 -5.03 6.72 -12.83
CA SER A 80 -5.59 7.97 -13.35
C SER A 80 -4.62 8.66 -14.32
N ASN A 81 -3.33 8.75 -13.97
CA ASN A 81 -2.32 9.38 -14.79
C ASN A 81 -2.13 8.67 -16.13
N ILE A 82 -2.02 7.33 -16.12
CA ILE A 82 -1.88 6.51 -17.33
C ILE A 82 -3.04 6.76 -18.31
N SER A 83 -4.26 6.90 -17.80
CA SER A 83 -5.44 7.10 -18.64
C SER A 83 -5.40 8.38 -19.49
N PHE A 84 -4.58 9.38 -19.10
CA PHE A 84 -4.39 10.62 -19.86
C PHE A 84 -3.29 10.53 -20.93
N PHE A 85 -2.40 9.54 -20.85
CA PHE A 85 -1.29 9.40 -21.80
C PHE A 85 -1.63 8.53 -23.00
N PHE A 86 -2.58 7.61 -22.86
CA PHE A 86 -2.88 6.62 -23.89
C PHE A 86 -4.25 6.83 -24.52
N PRO A 87 -4.39 6.66 -25.84
CA PRO A 87 -5.67 6.73 -26.52
C PRO A 87 -6.55 5.57 -26.10
N LYS A 88 -7.88 5.77 -26.16
CA LYS A 88 -8.89 4.80 -25.72
C LYS A 88 -8.70 3.40 -26.32
N LYS A 89 -8.22 3.31 -27.56
CA LYS A 89 -8.02 2.05 -28.30
C LYS A 89 -7.01 1.09 -27.64
N VAL A 90 -6.05 1.61 -26.85
CA VAL A 90 -5.00 0.80 -26.18
C VAL A 90 -4.97 1.08 -24.67
N GLN A 91 -6.00 1.73 -24.17
CA GLN A 91 -6.05 2.16 -22.77
C GLN A 91 -6.17 0.98 -21.81
N GLY A 92 -6.93 -0.05 -22.18
CA GLY A 92 -7.07 -1.27 -21.40
C GLY A 92 -5.72 -1.99 -21.23
N TYR A 93 -4.98 -2.13 -22.31
CA TYR A 93 -3.61 -2.69 -22.26
C TYR A 93 -2.68 -1.86 -21.38
N ALA A 94 -2.65 -0.53 -21.55
CA ALA A 94 -1.80 0.34 -20.76
C ALA A 94 -2.12 0.30 -19.26
N LEU A 95 -3.39 0.31 -18.90
CA LEU A 95 -3.87 0.15 -17.51
C LEU A 95 -3.54 -1.25 -16.98
N GLY A 96 -3.74 -2.28 -17.79
CA GLY A 96 -3.40 -3.67 -17.46
C GLY A 96 -1.91 -3.85 -17.18
N MET A 97 -1.03 -3.26 -18.01
CA MET A 97 0.42 -3.24 -17.80
C MET A 97 0.79 -2.52 -16.51
N ASN A 98 0.27 -1.32 -16.28
CA ASN A 98 0.56 -0.56 -15.06
C ASN A 98 0.11 -1.31 -13.80
N ALA A 99 -1.11 -1.83 -13.80
CA ALA A 99 -1.62 -2.61 -12.68
C ALA A 99 -0.89 -3.95 -12.50
N GLY A 100 -0.55 -4.62 -13.60
CA GLY A 100 0.18 -5.89 -13.58
C GLY A 100 1.58 -5.73 -13.03
N LEU A 101 2.39 -4.87 -13.63
CA LEU A 101 3.78 -4.64 -13.19
C LEU A 101 3.84 -4.06 -11.77
N GLY A 102 2.92 -3.16 -11.40
CA GLY A 102 2.84 -2.64 -10.04
C GLY A 102 2.57 -3.74 -9.01
N ASN A 103 1.63 -4.65 -9.29
CA ASN A 103 1.31 -5.76 -8.38
C ASN A 103 2.36 -6.89 -8.41
N LEU A 104 3.18 -7.00 -9.46
CA LEU A 104 4.31 -7.92 -9.49
C LEU A 104 5.29 -7.65 -8.33
N GLY A 105 5.37 -6.39 -7.87
CA GLY A 105 6.13 -6.01 -6.69
C GLY A 105 5.79 -6.82 -5.45
N VAL A 106 4.54 -7.26 -5.27
CA VAL A 106 4.14 -8.14 -4.15
C VAL A 106 4.87 -9.48 -4.22
N ALA A 107 4.91 -10.11 -5.41
CA ALA A 107 5.63 -11.36 -5.60
C ALA A 107 7.14 -11.20 -5.40
N VAL A 108 7.71 -10.09 -5.91
CA VAL A 108 9.13 -9.76 -5.74
C VAL A 108 9.46 -9.60 -4.25
N MET A 109 8.65 -8.85 -3.49
CA MET A 109 8.85 -8.69 -2.05
C MET A 109 8.79 -10.03 -1.29
N GLN A 110 7.80 -10.87 -1.59
CA GLN A 110 7.67 -12.19 -0.95
C GLN A 110 8.87 -13.10 -1.22
N LYS A 111 9.57 -12.92 -2.34
CA LYS A 111 10.78 -13.68 -2.67
C LYS A 111 12.06 -13.04 -2.12
N VAL A 112 12.20 -11.73 -2.25
CA VAL A 112 13.41 -10.98 -1.90
C VAL A 112 13.58 -10.86 -0.38
N ILE A 113 12.51 -10.56 0.36
CA ILE A 113 12.61 -10.34 1.81
C ILE A 113 13.21 -11.54 2.55
N PRO A 114 12.74 -12.79 2.37
CA PRO A 114 13.36 -13.95 3.02
C PRO A 114 14.84 -14.13 2.68
N MET A 115 15.27 -13.70 1.49
CA MET A 115 16.68 -13.80 1.08
C MET A 115 17.55 -12.75 1.72
N VAL A 116 17.10 -11.49 1.76
CA VAL A 116 17.93 -10.38 2.23
C VAL A 116 18.06 -10.31 3.75
N VAL A 117 17.15 -10.90 4.50
CA VAL A 117 17.25 -10.96 5.97
C VAL A 117 18.30 -11.95 6.45
N THR A 118 18.78 -12.85 5.59
CA THR A 118 19.82 -13.83 5.91
C THR A 118 21.23 -13.35 5.58
N VAL A 119 21.37 -12.14 5.04
CA VAL A 119 22.67 -11.58 4.64
C VAL A 119 22.91 -10.22 5.29
N SER A 120 24.16 -9.93 5.60
CA SER A 120 24.58 -8.62 6.17
C SER A 120 24.81 -7.61 5.05
N LEU A 121 23.74 -7.01 4.55
CA LEU A 121 23.78 -6.11 3.39
C LEU A 121 24.11 -4.66 3.76
N PHE A 122 23.58 -4.15 4.88
CA PHE A 122 23.72 -2.75 5.30
C PHE A 122 24.42 -2.61 6.66
N GLY A 123 25.29 -3.54 7.01
CA GLY A 123 26.03 -3.54 8.27
C GLY A 123 25.16 -3.89 9.48
N GLY A 124 25.82 -4.37 10.53
CA GLY A 124 25.24 -4.59 11.84
C GLY A 124 24.07 -5.58 11.90
N THR A 125 24.19 -6.52 12.79
CA THR A 125 23.10 -7.39 13.21
C THR A 125 22.28 -6.67 14.26
N ALA A 126 20.97 -6.55 14.04
CA ALA A 126 20.06 -6.36 15.15
C ALA A 126 20.01 -7.69 15.90
N GLY A 127 20.84 -7.93 16.86
CA GLY A 127 20.97 -9.16 17.65
C GLY A 127 20.34 -10.42 17.03
N ALA A 128 21.01 -11.54 17.08
CA ALA A 128 20.49 -12.79 16.54
C ALA A 128 19.08 -13.06 17.08
N VAL A 129 18.07 -12.99 16.22
CA VAL A 129 16.72 -13.45 16.57
C VAL A 129 16.72 -14.95 16.36
N ALA A 130 16.77 -15.69 17.45
CA ALA A 130 16.61 -17.14 17.42
C ALA A 130 15.24 -17.47 16.83
N THR A 131 15.21 -18.18 15.71
CA THR A 131 13.99 -18.76 15.18
C THR A 131 13.73 -20.11 15.85
N ALA A 132 12.49 -20.60 15.82
CA ALA A 132 12.15 -21.95 16.32
C ALA A 132 12.97 -23.09 15.68
N LYS A 133 13.64 -22.82 14.55
CA LYS A 133 14.56 -23.74 13.89
C LYS A 133 16.05 -23.49 14.18
N GLY A 134 16.38 -22.64 15.17
CA GLY A 134 17.75 -22.29 15.52
C GLY A 134 18.48 -21.44 14.48
N ALA A 135 17.84 -21.02 13.40
CA ALA A 135 18.41 -20.08 12.43
C ALA A 135 18.41 -18.65 13.00
N ALA A 136 19.53 -17.98 12.96
CA ALA A 136 19.62 -16.57 13.31
C ALA A 136 19.39 -15.71 12.07
N PHE A 137 18.53 -14.68 12.17
CA PHE A 137 18.41 -13.65 11.15
C PHE A 137 19.40 -12.53 11.45
N GLU A 138 20.42 -12.37 10.62
CA GLU A 138 21.50 -11.42 10.83
C GLU A 138 21.15 -9.98 10.42
N GLY A 139 20.06 -9.76 9.68
CA GLY A 139 19.74 -8.47 9.10
C GLY A 139 18.26 -8.21 8.88
N LEU A 140 17.43 -8.24 9.96
CA LEU A 140 16.00 -7.93 9.82
C LEU A 140 15.73 -6.56 9.19
N GLN A 141 16.58 -5.56 9.44
CA GLN A 141 16.49 -4.23 8.84
C GLN A 141 16.60 -4.26 7.31
N ASN A 142 17.26 -5.26 6.75
CA ASN A 142 17.42 -5.42 5.30
C ASN A 142 16.06 -5.62 4.61
N ALA A 143 15.07 -6.19 5.31
CA ALA A 143 13.72 -6.35 4.80
C ALA A 143 13.10 -5.01 4.35
N ALA A 144 13.46 -3.92 5.01
CA ALA A 144 13.00 -2.58 4.70
C ALA A 144 14.01 -1.78 3.87
N TRP A 145 15.28 -1.81 4.27
CA TRP A 145 16.31 -0.96 3.64
C TRP A 145 16.70 -1.36 2.23
N VAL A 146 16.51 -2.61 1.82
CA VAL A 146 16.73 -3.04 0.42
C VAL A 146 15.89 -2.23 -0.59
N TRP A 147 14.75 -1.71 -0.16
CA TRP A 147 13.86 -0.92 -1.00
C TRP A 147 14.22 0.55 -1.07
N VAL A 148 15.00 1.08 -0.12
CA VAL A 148 15.34 2.52 -0.04
C VAL A 148 16.03 3.02 -1.31
N PRO A 149 17.12 2.39 -1.83
CA PRO A 149 17.74 2.84 -3.05
C PRO A 149 16.82 2.77 -4.27
N LEU A 150 15.95 1.75 -4.35
CA LEU A 150 15.00 1.61 -5.46
C LEU A 150 13.91 2.68 -5.39
N ILE A 151 13.38 2.98 -4.21
CA ILE A 151 12.40 4.07 -4.02
C ILE A 151 13.04 5.41 -4.35
N ALA A 152 14.27 5.66 -3.92
CA ALA A 152 14.98 6.90 -4.23
C ALA A 152 15.19 7.05 -5.75
N LEU A 153 15.66 6.01 -6.43
CA LEU A 153 15.86 6.03 -7.89
C LEU A 153 14.54 6.23 -8.64
N THR A 154 13.47 5.54 -8.25
CA THR A 154 12.16 5.70 -8.89
C THR A 154 11.54 7.08 -8.61
N THR A 155 11.79 7.66 -7.43
CA THR A 155 11.40 9.04 -7.11
C THR A 155 12.10 10.04 -8.03
N LEU A 156 13.42 9.91 -8.22
CA LEU A 156 14.19 10.75 -9.15
C LEU A 156 13.74 10.53 -10.59
N ALA A 157 13.52 9.29 -11.00
CA ALA A 157 13.02 8.96 -12.33
C ALA A 157 11.64 9.59 -12.59
N ALA A 158 10.74 9.59 -11.58
CA ALA A 158 9.45 10.26 -11.69
C ALA A 158 9.60 11.78 -11.86
N PHE A 159 10.51 12.41 -11.12
CA PHE A 159 10.73 13.86 -11.18
C PHE A 159 11.32 14.30 -12.52
N PHE A 160 12.36 13.61 -13.00
CA PHE A 160 13.10 14.00 -14.22
C PHE A 160 12.51 13.38 -15.50
N GLY A 161 11.92 12.20 -15.43
CA GLY A 161 11.45 11.43 -16.58
C GLY A 161 9.98 11.61 -16.92
N MET A 162 9.14 12.07 -15.97
CA MET A 162 7.70 12.26 -16.21
C MET A 162 7.39 13.73 -16.56
N ASN A 163 6.25 13.91 -17.24
CA ASN A 163 5.69 15.23 -17.56
C ASN A 163 4.31 15.39 -16.94
N ASN A 164 3.93 16.64 -16.65
CA ASN A 164 2.54 17.00 -16.38
C ASN A 164 1.81 17.20 -17.72
N VAL A 165 0.62 16.63 -17.86
CA VAL A 165 -0.16 16.68 -19.11
C VAL A 165 -1.40 17.52 -18.88
N SER A 166 -1.62 18.51 -19.76
CA SER A 166 -2.73 19.46 -19.69
C SER A 166 -4.11 18.79 -19.80
N THR A 167 -4.20 17.65 -20.48
CA THR A 167 -5.44 16.84 -20.55
C THR A 167 -5.90 16.33 -19.18
N GLY A 168 -4.96 16.00 -18.30
CA GLY A 168 -5.26 15.56 -16.93
C GLY A 168 -5.36 16.71 -15.93
N THR A 169 -4.65 17.80 -16.18
CA THR A 169 -4.53 18.96 -15.28
C THR A 169 -4.68 20.25 -16.09
N PRO A 170 -5.90 20.75 -16.31
CA PRO A 170 -6.15 21.91 -17.16
C PRO A 170 -5.38 23.18 -16.75
N SER A 171 -5.25 23.41 -15.45
CA SER A 171 -4.38 24.46 -14.88
C SER A 171 -3.11 23.82 -14.38
N LEU A 172 -2.09 23.70 -15.24
CA LEU A 172 -0.80 23.11 -14.87
C LEU A 172 -0.16 23.90 -13.72
N PRO A 173 -0.18 23.41 -12.47
CA PRO A 173 0.47 24.08 -11.36
C PRO A 173 1.99 23.99 -11.50
N ASN A 174 2.71 24.98 -10.99
CA ASN A 174 4.14 24.81 -10.79
C ASN A 174 4.39 23.65 -9.80
N THR A 175 5.63 23.15 -9.74
CA THR A 175 5.96 21.98 -8.91
C THR A 175 5.62 22.20 -7.42
N ILE A 176 5.93 23.39 -6.89
CA ILE A 176 5.69 23.71 -5.47
C ILE A 176 4.19 23.68 -5.17
N THR A 177 3.38 24.35 -5.97
CA THR A 177 1.92 24.38 -5.78
C THR A 177 1.30 22.99 -5.96
N GLY A 178 1.75 22.23 -6.95
CA GLY A 178 1.26 20.87 -7.19
C GLY A 178 1.61 19.92 -6.04
N VAL A 179 2.82 19.98 -5.53
CA VAL A 179 3.26 19.20 -4.36
C VAL A 179 2.50 19.63 -3.10
N SER A 180 2.32 20.95 -2.87
CA SER A 180 1.58 21.44 -1.70
C SER A 180 0.12 20.98 -1.71
N LYS A 181 -0.58 21.07 -2.85
CA LYS A 181 -1.95 20.56 -2.98
C LYS A 181 -2.01 19.04 -2.73
N THR A 182 -1.02 18.30 -3.24
CA THR A 182 -0.91 16.86 -3.03
C THR A 182 -0.73 16.52 -1.55
N LEU A 183 0.25 17.15 -0.89
CA LEU A 183 0.51 16.93 0.54
C LEU A 183 -0.70 17.27 1.40
N TYR A 184 -1.38 18.38 1.10
CA TYR A 184 -2.59 18.76 1.82
C TYR A 184 -3.66 17.67 1.78
N MET A 185 -3.95 17.16 0.58
CA MET A 185 -4.93 16.09 0.39
C MET A 185 -4.51 14.77 1.06
N LEU A 186 -3.22 14.43 0.99
CA LEU A 186 -2.69 13.23 1.65
C LEU A 186 -2.80 13.34 3.18
N VAL A 187 -2.57 14.52 3.75
CA VAL A 187 -2.74 14.76 5.19
C VAL A 187 -4.19 14.53 5.62
N LEU A 188 -5.17 15.01 4.85
CA LEU A 188 -6.58 14.73 5.14
C LEU A 188 -6.90 13.23 5.11
N GLY A 189 -6.34 12.51 4.13
CA GLY A 189 -6.46 11.06 4.06
C GLY A 189 -5.78 10.35 5.23
N LEU A 190 -4.60 10.81 5.65
CA LEU A 190 -3.89 10.26 6.81
C LEU A 190 -4.65 10.50 8.12
N ILE A 191 -5.27 11.67 8.29
CA ILE A 191 -6.10 11.95 9.49
C ILE A 191 -7.23 10.91 9.57
N ALA A 192 -7.93 10.66 8.46
CA ALA A 192 -8.98 9.63 8.43
C ALA A 192 -8.42 8.21 8.68
N ALA A 193 -7.29 7.86 8.07
CA ALA A 193 -6.63 6.57 8.29
C ALA A 193 -6.14 6.40 9.73
N SER A 194 -5.63 7.47 10.36
CA SER A 194 -5.19 7.48 11.75
C SER A 194 -6.35 7.21 12.72
N LEU A 195 -7.54 7.74 12.43
CA LEU A 195 -8.74 7.42 13.20
C LEU A 195 -9.03 5.91 13.14
N GLY A 196 -8.96 5.31 11.96
CA GLY A 196 -9.17 3.87 11.81
C GLY A 196 -8.11 3.02 12.50
N ALA A 197 -6.84 3.42 12.41
CA ALA A 197 -5.75 2.77 13.14
C ALA A 197 -5.97 2.86 14.66
N PHE A 198 -6.38 4.02 15.15
CA PHE A 198 -6.72 4.23 16.55
C PHE A 198 -7.89 3.34 17.01
N MET A 199 -8.94 3.22 16.19
CA MET A 199 -10.07 2.32 16.49
C MET A 199 -9.63 0.85 16.57
N LEU A 200 -8.68 0.41 15.73
CA LEU A 200 -8.19 -0.97 15.73
C LEU A 200 -7.27 -1.27 16.92
N ILE A 201 -6.44 -0.32 17.32
CA ILE A 201 -5.42 -0.54 18.35
C ILE A 201 -5.96 -0.28 19.75
N GLY A 202 -6.83 0.71 19.92
CA GLY A 202 -7.38 1.10 21.21
C GLY A 202 -6.38 1.68 22.20
N ILE A 203 -5.21 2.11 21.77
CA ILE A 203 -4.12 2.62 22.59
C ILE A 203 -4.32 4.13 22.84
N PRO A 204 -3.89 4.66 23.99
CA PRO A 204 -3.18 4.06 25.12
C PRO A 204 -4.06 3.74 26.34
N TRP A 205 -5.37 3.76 26.22
CA TRP A 205 -6.29 3.83 27.37
C TRP A 205 -7.02 2.52 27.68
N GLY A 206 -6.50 1.36 27.29
CA GLY A 206 -7.03 0.07 27.70
C GLY A 206 -7.49 -0.86 26.57
N ASP A 207 -8.18 -1.94 26.95
CA ASP A 207 -8.56 -3.06 26.05
C ASP A 207 -9.78 -2.77 25.16
N TRP A 208 -10.14 -1.53 24.92
CA TRP A 208 -11.32 -1.17 24.11
C TRP A 208 -11.07 -1.13 22.62
N GLY A 209 -9.84 -1.44 22.17
CA GLY A 209 -9.53 -1.56 20.75
C GLY A 209 -10.41 -2.58 20.04
N MET A 210 -10.95 -2.18 18.89
CA MET A 210 -11.79 -3.06 18.10
C MET A 210 -10.94 -4.20 17.50
N LYS A 211 -11.43 -5.43 17.57
CA LYS A 211 -10.76 -6.56 16.92
C LYS A 211 -10.77 -6.39 15.40
N ASN A 212 -9.81 -7.01 14.70
CA ASN A 212 -9.75 -6.99 13.23
C ASN A 212 -11.07 -7.43 12.55
N SER A 213 -11.86 -8.29 13.21
CA SER A 213 -13.22 -8.65 12.77
C SER A 213 -14.19 -7.45 12.69
N SER A 214 -13.89 -6.35 13.39
CA SER A 214 -14.68 -5.11 13.34
C SER A 214 -14.35 -4.22 12.15
N MET A 215 -13.51 -4.67 11.23
CA MET A 215 -13.15 -3.92 10.01
C MET A 215 -14.38 -3.51 9.20
N TRP A 216 -15.47 -4.28 9.26
CA TRP A 216 -16.77 -3.95 8.65
C TRP A 216 -17.38 -2.63 9.17
N ILE A 217 -17.01 -2.21 10.37
CA ILE A 217 -17.44 -0.93 10.97
C ILE A 217 -16.35 0.12 10.73
N VAL A 218 -15.10 -0.22 11.00
CA VAL A 218 -13.97 0.71 10.91
C VAL A 218 -13.81 1.27 9.51
N LEU A 219 -13.87 0.41 8.48
CA LEU A 219 -13.67 0.85 7.09
C LEU A 219 -14.74 1.83 6.61
N PRO A 220 -16.06 1.59 6.76
CA PRO A 220 -17.07 2.59 6.41
C PRO A 220 -16.92 3.91 7.16
N VAL A 221 -16.62 3.87 8.45
CA VAL A 221 -16.40 5.09 9.26
C VAL A 221 -15.24 5.90 8.69
N VAL A 222 -14.10 5.26 8.42
CA VAL A 222 -12.92 5.93 7.88
C VAL A 222 -13.18 6.50 6.49
N VAL A 223 -13.90 5.78 5.62
CA VAL A 223 -14.28 6.27 4.27
C VAL A 223 -15.18 7.49 4.38
N ILE A 224 -16.19 7.45 5.25
CA ILE A 224 -17.10 8.59 5.47
C ILE A 224 -16.32 9.80 5.99
N VAL A 225 -15.45 9.61 6.98
CA VAL A 225 -14.62 10.69 7.54
C VAL A 225 -13.68 11.27 6.47
N ALA A 226 -13.03 10.43 5.66
CA ALA A 226 -12.18 10.88 4.58
C ALA A 226 -12.95 11.75 3.57
N VAL A 227 -14.13 11.31 3.14
CA VAL A 227 -14.99 12.06 2.22
C VAL A 227 -15.47 13.37 2.85
N LEU A 228 -15.87 13.37 4.13
CA LEU A 228 -16.29 14.58 4.83
C LEU A 228 -15.13 15.59 4.97
N LEU A 229 -13.93 15.14 5.32
CA LEU A 229 -12.74 16.00 5.37
C LEU A 229 -12.44 16.58 4.00
N MET A 230 -12.47 15.79 2.94
CA MET A 230 -12.25 16.27 1.57
C MET A 230 -13.32 17.26 1.13
N LYS A 231 -14.58 17.09 1.55
CA LYS A 231 -15.69 17.98 1.19
C LYS A 231 -15.70 19.29 1.95
N HIS A 232 -15.30 19.27 3.24
CA HIS A 232 -15.48 20.42 4.14
C HIS A 232 -14.18 21.15 4.48
N ALA A 233 -13.05 20.43 4.57
CA ALA A 233 -11.76 21.00 4.96
C ALA A 233 -10.93 21.54 3.79
N THR A 234 -11.36 21.36 2.53
CA THR A 234 -10.58 21.81 1.38
C THR A 234 -10.88 23.27 1.00
N PRO A 235 -9.84 24.05 0.61
CA PRO A 235 -10.00 25.44 0.13
C PRO A 235 -10.71 25.48 -1.24
N GLY A 236 -11.20 26.69 -1.60
CA GLY A 236 -12.14 26.91 -2.69
C GLY A 236 -11.81 26.28 -4.05
N GLU A 237 -10.57 26.40 -4.52
CA GLU A 237 -10.18 25.78 -5.82
C GLU A 237 -10.25 24.25 -5.78
N ILE A 238 -9.71 23.64 -4.71
CA ILE A 238 -9.73 22.18 -4.52
C ILE A 238 -11.18 21.72 -4.37
N LYS A 239 -11.97 22.45 -3.57
CA LYS A 239 -13.38 22.14 -3.33
C LYS A 239 -14.21 22.14 -4.62
N ALA A 240 -14.01 23.11 -5.50
CA ALA A 240 -14.72 23.19 -6.78
C ALA A 240 -14.35 22.00 -7.71
N ASN A 241 -13.09 21.63 -7.76
CA ASN A 241 -12.63 20.46 -8.52
C ASN A 241 -13.21 19.16 -7.97
N LEU A 242 -13.17 18.97 -6.65
CA LEU A 242 -13.72 17.80 -5.97
C LEU A 242 -15.23 17.68 -6.15
N ALA A 243 -15.97 18.78 -6.07
CA ALA A 243 -17.42 18.78 -6.25
C ALA A 243 -17.82 18.23 -7.62
N LYS A 244 -17.09 18.62 -8.68
CA LYS A 244 -17.29 18.09 -10.03
C LYS A 244 -17.00 16.59 -10.10
N GLN A 245 -15.94 16.12 -9.44
CA GLN A 245 -15.55 14.71 -9.47
C GLN A 245 -16.43 13.81 -8.59
N PHE A 246 -16.95 14.33 -7.48
CA PHE A 246 -17.88 13.59 -6.62
C PHE A 246 -19.22 13.27 -7.30
N SER A 247 -19.54 13.88 -8.44
CA SER A 247 -20.72 13.50 -9.23
C SER A 247 -20.71 12.02 -9.65
N ILE A 248 -19.54 11.39 -9.74
CA ILE A 248 -19.40 9.95 -10.02
C ILE A 248 -20.09 9.06 -8.98
N LEU A 249 -20.27 9.53 -7.74
CA LEU A 249 -20.96 8.79 -6.70
C LEU A 249 -22.46 8.62 -6.98
N GLY A 250 -23.03 9.41 -7.89
CA GLY A 250 -24.40 9.27 -8.38
C GLY A 250 -24.56 8.21 -9.47
N ASP A 251 -23.48 7.71 -10.06
CA ASP A 251 -23.55 6.73 -11.15
C ASP A 251 -23.64 5.30 -10.60
N LYS A 252 -24.71 4.58 -10.99
CA LYS A 252 -24.92 3.18 -10.59
C LYS A 252 -23.80 2.24 -11.09
N HIS A 253 -23.24 2.50 -12.27
CA HIS A 253 -22.17 1.67 -12.83
C HIS A 253 -20.90 1.76 -12.00
N ASN A 254 -20.60 2.94 -11.42
CA ASN A 254 -19.49 3.11 -10.49
C ASN A 254 -19.63 2.19 -9.26
N TRP A 255 -20.84 2.07 -8.69
CA TRP A 255 -21.06 1.21 -7.53
C TRP A 255 -20.98 -0.28 -7.88
N ILE A 256 -21.52 -0.70 -9.01
CA ILE A 256 -21.42 -2.08 -9.49
C ILE A 256 -19.94 -2.45 -9.69
N MET A 257 -19.19 -1.60 -10.39
CA MET A 257 -17.75 -1.84 -10.61
C MET A 257 -16.96 -1.83 -9.30
N THR A 258 -17.32 -0.97 -8.35
CA THR A 258 -16.69 -0.94 -7.03
C THR A 258 -16.90 -2.26 -6.28
N ILE A 259 -18.11 -2.82 -6.29
CA ILE A 259 -18.40 -4.12 -5.65
C ILE A 259 -17.59 -5.23 -6.31
N ILE A 260 -17.61 -5.32 -7.65
CA ILE A 260 -16.86 -6.33 -8.40
C ILE A 260 -15.36 -6.21 -8.10
N TYR A 261 -14.81 -4.98 -8.10
CA TYR A 261 -13.40 -4.75 -7.84
C TYR A 261 -13.02 -5.06 -6.39
N THR A 262 -13.89 -4.74 -5.43
CA THR A 262 -13.70 -5.09 -4.02
C THR A 262 -13.59 -6.61 -3.84
N MET A 263 -14.46 -7.37 -4.51
CA MET A 263 -14.41 -8.84 -4.44
C MET A 263 -13.16 -9.40 -5.10
N THR A 264 -12.83 -8.97 -6.32
CA THR A 264 -11.73 -9.53 -7.09
C THR A 264 -10.35 -9.08 -6.60
N PHE A 265 -10.15 -7.77 -6.50
CA PHE A 265 -8.87 -7.20 -6.07
C PHE A 265 -8.65 -7.35 -4.56
N GLY A 266 -9.72 -7.20 -3.77
CA GLY A 266 -9.68 -7.40 -2.33
C GLY A 266 -9.26 -8.82 -1.97
N SER A 267 -9.81 -9.84 -2.65
CA SER A 267 -9.39 -11.24 -2.48
C SER A 267 -7.93 -11.45 -2.85
N PHE A 268 -7.48 -10.87 -3.97
CA PHE A 268 -6.08 -10.97 -4.40
C PHE A 268 -5.12 -10.39 -3.36
N ILE A 269 -5.37 -9.17 -2.90
CA ILE A 269 -4.50 -8.50 -1.91
C ILE A 269 -4.58 -9.19 -0.56
N GLY A 270 -5.79 -9.48 -0.06
CA GLY A 270 -5.99 -10.13 1.22
C GLY A 270 -5.31 -11.48 1.29
N TYR A 271 -5.49 -12.32 0.27
CA TYR A 271 -4.82 -13.60 0.16
C TYR A 271 -3.29 -13.45 0.11
N SER A 272 -2.79 -12.54 -0.72
CA SER A 272 -1.35 -12.30 -0.86
C SER A 272 -0.68 -11.85 0.44
N MET A 273 -1.37 -11.06 1.26
CA MET A 273 -0.83 -10.56 2.53
C MET A 273 -0.88 -11.60 3.65
N VAL A 274 -1.92 -12.42 3.70
CA VAL A 274 -2.19 -13.30 4.84
C VAL A 274 -1.75 -14.74 4.59
N PHE A 275 -1.83 -15.22 3.35
CA PHE A 275 -1.58 -16.61 3.01
C PHE A 275 -0.22 -17.15 3.46
N PRO A 276 0.92 -16.45 3.30
CA PRO A 276 2.20 -17.00 3.74
C PRO A 276 2.22 -17.29 5.24
N LYS A 277 1.68 -16.37 6.05
CA LYS A 277 1.59 -16.56 7.51
C LYS A 277 0.57 -17.63 7.89
N LEU A 278 -0.61 -17.61 7.28
CA LEU A 278 -1.65 -18.60 7.53
C LEU A 278 -1.17 -20.02 7.20
N ALA A 279 -0.52 -20.19 6.04
CA ALA A 279 0.03 -21.48 5.64
C ALA A 279 1.15 -21.95 6.59
N GLN A 280 1.98 -21.03 7.08
CA GLN A 280 2.98 -21.32 8.08
C GLN A 280 2.35 -21.80 9.40
N ASP A 281 1.30 -21.10 9.87
CA ASP A 281 0.60 -21.48 11.11
C ASP A 281 -0.11 -22.84 10.97
N ILE A 282 -0.72 -23.12 9.82
CA ILE A 282 -1.47 -24.36 9.60
C ILE A 282 -0.54 -25.58 9.39
N PHE A 283 0.53 -25.42 8.61
CA PHE A 283 1.34 -26.57 8.19
C PHE A 283 2.63 -26.74 9.01
N VAL A 284 3.20 -25.65 9.51
CA VAL A 284 4.46 -25.68 10.26
C VAL A 284 4.21 -25.83 11.76
N TYR A 285 3.29 -25.03 12.31
CA TYR A 285 3.01 -24.94 13.75
C TYR A 285 1.64 -25.52 14.10
N SER A 286 1.30 -26.65 13.55
CA SER A 286 -0.04 -27.25 13.69
C SER A 286 -0.23 -28.12 14.92
N ASN A 287 0.78 -28.28 15.79
CA ASN A 287 0.66 -29.10 16.98
C ASN A 287 -0.07 -28.34 18.12
N PRO A 288 -1.30 -28.71 18.50
CA PRO A 288 -2.04 -28.00 19.55
C PRO A 288 -1.47 -28.22 20.95
N THR A 289 -0.67 -29.26 21.17
CA THR A 289 -0.07 -29.59 22.48
C THR A 289 1.31 -29.00 22.68
N ASP A 290 1.98 -28.63 21.60
CA ASP A 290 3.30 -27.99 21.62
C ASP A 290 3.36 -26.93 20.51
N PRO A 291 3.05 -25.67 20.85
CA PRO A 291 3.08 -24.57 19.88
C PRO A 291 4.45 -24.22 19.31
N GLU A 292 5.55 -24.68 19.97
CA GLU A 292 6.91 -24.46 19.51
C GLU A 292 7.39 -25.58 18.55
N TRP A 293 6.66 -26.70 18.53
CA TRP A 293 7.00 -27.80 17.63
C TRP A 293 6.75 -27.42 16.18
N ALA A 294 7.79 -27.49 15.39
CA ALA A 294 7.72 -27.26 13.94
C ALA A 294 7.70 -28.60 13.19
N ASN A 295 6.67 -28.84 12.39
CA ASN A 295 6.55 -30.03 11.55
C ASN A 295 7.74 -30.15 10.57
N PRO A 296 8.62 -31.16 10.71
CA PRO A 296 9.78 -31.32 9.84
C PRO A 296 9.41 -31.61 8.38
N ASN A 297 8.22 -32.12 8.13
CA ASN A 297 7.72 -32.45 6.79
C ASN A 297 6.85 -31.34 6.19
N ALA A 298 6.75 -30.18 6.85
CA ALA A 298 5.98 -29.05 6.34
C ALA A 298 6.59 -28.52 5.03
N PRO A 299 5.76 -28.15 4.05
CA PRO A 299 6.23 -27.51 2.83
C PRO A 299 6.91 -26.18 3.17
N ASN A 300 7.97 -25.84 2.44
CA ASN A 300 8.59 -24.52 2.59
C ASN A 300 7.73 -23.45 1.91
N ILE A 301 6.84 -22.85 2.67
CA ILE A 301 5.86 -21.86 2.18
C ILE A 301 6.55 -20.67 1.49
N MET A 302 7.73 -20.26 1.99
CA MET A 302 8.47 -19.12 1.44
C MET A 302 8.98 -19.35 0.02
N LEU A 303 9.08 -20.63 -0.42
CA LEU A 303 9.45 -20.95 -1.80
C LEU A 303 8.29 -20.77 -2.78
N TRP A 304 7.03 -20.86 -2.34
CA TRP A 304 5.86 -20.96 -3.22
C TRP A 304 4.87 -19.81 -3.09
N ALA A 305 4.89 -19.09 -1.96
CA ALA A 305 3.92 -18.03 -1.67
C ALA A 305 3.85 -16.94 -2.75
N PHE A 306 4.98 -16.60 -3.37
CA PHE A 306 5.09 -15.57 -4.40
C PHE A 306 4.37 -15.95 -5.72
N LEU A 307 4.11 -17.22 -5.98
CA LEU A 307 3.54 -17.68 -7.27
C LEU A 307 2.14 -17.11 -7.49
N GLY A 308 1.28 -17.12 -6.46
CA GLY A 308 -0.07 -16.56 -6.57
C GLY A 308 -0.08 -15.10 -7.02
N PRO A 309 0.58 -14.19 -6.30
CA PRO A 309 0.72 -12.79 -6.70
C PRO A 309 1.40 -12.61 -8.06
N MET A 310 2.38 -13.44 -8.42
CA MET A 310 3.07 -13.38 -9.69
C MET A 310 2.12 -13.63 -10.86
N PHE A 311 1.41 -14.76 -10.83
CA PHE A 311 0.45 -15.09 -11.90
C PHE A 311 -0.72 -14.10 -11.95
N GLY A 312 -1.26 -13.71 -10.79
CA GLY A 312 -2.31 -12.69 -10.69
C GLY A 312 -1.90 -11.33 -11.24
N ALA A 313 -0.62 -10.98 -11.16
CA ALA A 313 -0.07 -9.76 -11.74
C ALA A 313 0.12 -9.88 -13.26
N LEU A 314 0.75 -10.97 -13.73
CA LEU A 314 1.13 -11.15 -15.13
C LEU A 314 -0.06 -11.37 -16.07
N ILE A 315 -1.20 -11.85 -15.57
CA ILE A 315 -2.41 -12.04 -16.40
C ILE A 315 -3.11 -10.72 -16.76
N ARG A 316 -2.87 -9.63 -16.01
CA ARG A 316 -3.58 -8.34 -16.19
C ARG A 316 -3.35 -7.67 -17.54
N PRO A 317 -2.13 -7.63 -18.11
CA PRO A 317 -1.92 -7.13 -19.46
C PRO A 317 -2.73 -7.90 -20.52
N VAL A 318 -2.86 -9.23 -20.36
CA VAL A 318 -3.68 -10.06 -21.24
C VAL A 318 -5.14 -9.66 -21.15
N GLY A 319 -5.67 -9.47 -19.92
CA GLY A 319 -7.02 -8.94 -19.70
C GLY A 319 -7.21 -7.56 -20.34
N GLY A 320 -6.21 -6.68 -20.28
CA GLY A 320 -6.22 -5.38 -20.94
C GLY A 320 -6.33 -5.46 -22.46
N ILE A 321 -5.56 -6.36 -23.10
CA ILE A 321 -5.65 -6.61 -24.55
C ILE A 321 -7.05 -7.11 -24.94
N ILE A 322 -7.63 -7.99 -24.13
CA ILE A 322 -8.99 -8.52 -24.39
C ILE A 322 -10.03 -7.41 -24.27
N SER A 323 -9.86 -6.52 -23.29
CA SER A 323 -10.75 -5.38 -23.06
C SER A 323 -10.72 -4.32 -24.16
N ASP A 324 -9.60 -4.18 -24.86
CA ASP A 324 -9.41 -3.19 -25.94
C ASP A 324 -9.97 -3.67 -27.30
N LYS A 325 -10.34 -4.95 -27.42
CA LYS A 325 -10.99 -5.56 -28.61
C LYS A 325 -12.49 -5.45 -28.55
#